data_590e9e12c2026fb6c333bfc37e59522a
#
_entry.id   590e9e12c2026fb6c333bfc37e59522a
#
_cell.length_a   1.000
_cell.length_b   1.000
_cell.length_c   1.000
_cell.angle_alpha   90.00
_cell.angle_beta   90.00
_cell.angle_gamma   90.00
#
_symmetry.space_group_name_H-M   'P 1'
#
loop_
_entity.id
_entity.type
_entity.pdbx_description
1 polymer ?
#
loop_
_entity_poly.entity_id
_entity_poly.type
_entity_poly.pdbx_seq_one_letter_code
_entity_poly.pdbx_strand_id
1 'polypeptide(L)'
;MTGRRTATGPSRWWSGRPGVIVGGAVAAVLVGGGIAGVAVATTGTDAAGTRTAATSSPSARTDPGAAANGSGAGDTSGFQDPAAPAARSTARPVRVEIPAIGVSSGLEDLGRGAAGELDPPEDWDSAGWFADGIVPGQVGPAVIAGHVDSPTSAAVFFRLDELVAGDEIHVAMSDGTTRTFTVDRSERAAKSAFPTSDVYGSAPTPQLRLITCDGTFDTATGHYTDNLIVFADLTSG
;
A
#
# COMPACT_ATOMS: atom_id res chain seq x y z
N MET A 1 -16.00 65.33 -13.21
CA MET A 1 -17.08 64.63 -13.92
C MET A 1 -16.65 63.19 -14.08
N THR A 2 -16.84 62.34 -13.11
CA THR A 2 -18.01 61.50 -12.80
C THR A 2 -18.27 60.45 -13.89
N GLY A 3 -18.04 59.20 -13.54
CA GLY A 3 -18.44 58.05 -14.33
C GLY A 3 -18.11 56.69 -13.64
N ARG A 4 -18.76 56.40 -12.50
CA ARG A 4 -18.84 55.06 -11.92
C ARG A 4 -19.72 54.17 -12.82
N ARG A 5 -19.20 53.03 -13.27
CA ARG A 5 -20.04 51.94 -13.84
C ARG A 5 -20.02 50.77 -12.86
N THR A 6 -21.13 50.54 -12.22
CA THR A 6 -21.48 49.34 -11.47
C THR A 6 -21.90 48.25 -12.45
N ALA A 7 -21.18 47.12 -12.43
CA ALA A 7 -21.61 45.90 -13.15
C ALA A 7 -22.29 44.97 -12.15
N THR A 8 -23.60 44.83 -12.32
CA THR A 8 -24.45 43.91 -11.60
C THR A 8 -24.46 42.59 -12.41
N GLY A 9 -23.90 41.53 -11.86
CA GLY A 9 -23.98 40.16 -12.43
C GLY A 9 -25.19 39.43 -11.87
N PRO A 10 -25.88 38.58 -12.66
CA PRO A 10 -27.07 37.89 -12.22
C PRO A 10 -26.73 36.66 -11.37
N SER A 11 -27.31 36.59 -10.19
CA SER A 11 -27.37 35.44 -9.31
C SER A 11 -28.24 34.36 -9.95
N ARG A 12 -27.64 33.19 -10.25
CA ARG A 12 -28.44 32.00 -10.66
C ARG A 12 -28.94 31.29 -9.40
N TRP A 13 -30.22 31.36 -9.19
CA TRP A 13 -30.95 30.56 -8.23
C TRP A 13 -31.08 29.14 -8.77
N TRP A 14 -30.59 28.20 -8.01
CA TRP A 14 -30.80 26.78 -8.27
C TRP A 14 -32.05 26.33 -7.52
N SER A 15 -33.11 26.12 -8.25
CA SER A 15 -34.39 25.57 -7.76
C SER A 15 -34.23 24.06 -7.49
N GLY A 16 -34.34 23.69 -6.21
CA GLY A 16 -34.37 22.29 -5.79
C GLY A 16 -35.61 21.55 -6.31
N ARG A 17 -35.43 20.33 -6.76
CA ARG A 17 -36.49 19.34 -7.04
C ARG A 17 -36.62 18.42 -5.82
N PRO A 18 -37.83 18.16 -5.31
CA PRO A 18 -38.00 17.19 -4.22
C PRO A 18 -37.90 15.77 -4.75
N GLY A 19 -36.98 14.98 -4.20
CA GLY A 19 -36.84 13.56 -4.46
C GLY A 19 -37.91 12.77 -3.72
N VAL A 20 -38.57 11.89 -4.46
CA VAL A 20 -39.57 10.92 -3.98
C VAL A 20 -38.83 9.80 -3.24
N ILE A 21 -39.16 9.60 -1.98
CA ILE A 21 -38.73 8.43 -1.19
C ILE A 21 -39.66 7.26 -1.58
N VAL A 22 -39.08 6.26 -2.23
CA VAL A 22 -39.76 4.96 -2.43
C VAL A 22 -39.14 3.98 -1.43
N GLY A 23 -39.86 3.67 -0.36
CA GLY A 23 -39.54 2.60 0.54
C GLY A 23 -39.72 1.24 -0.15
N GLY A 24 -38.68 0.43 -0.22
CA GLY A 24 -38.70 -0.94 -0.70
C GLY A 24 -38.42 -1.92 0.43
N ALA A 25 -39.37 -2.80 0.67
CA ALA A 25 -39.40 -3.82 1.72
C ALA A 25 -38.30 -4.88 1.48
N VAL A 26 -37.57 -5.22 2.55
CA VAL A 26 -36.67 -6.35 2.61
C VAL A 26 -37.49 -7.64 2.70
N ALA A 27 -37.41 -8.50 1.69
CA ALA A 27 -37.87 -9.88 1.77
C ALA A 27 -36.66 -10.79 2.04
N ALA A 28 -36.58 -11.32 3.23
CA ALA A 28 -35.63 -12.37 3.58
C ALA A 28 -36.11 -13.70 2.98
N VAL A 29 -35.32 -14.30 2.09
CA VAL A 29 -35.50 -15.68 1.64
C VAL A 29 -34.43 -16.53 2.31
N LEU A 30 -34.86 -17.29 3.29
CA LEU A 30 -34.12 -18.41 3.86
C LEU A 30 -34.29 -19.62 2.92
N VAL A 31 -33.23 -20.05 2.28
CA VAL A 31 -33.14 -21.39 1.65
C VAL A 31 -32.14 -22.21 2.44
N GLY A 32 -32.68 -23.10 3.25
CA GLY A 32 -31.96 -24.19 3.87
C GLY A 32 -31.84 -25.39 2.92
N GLY A 33 -30.79 -26.15 3.05
CA GLY A 33 -30.53 -27.44 2.43
C GLY A 33 -29.03 -27.58 2.16
N GLY A 34 -28.33 -28.51 2.65
CA GLY A 34 -28.52 -29.89 2.95
C GLY A 34 -27.19 -30.57 2.83
N ILE A 35 -26.77 -31.22 3.84
CA ILE A 35 -25.51 -31.91 4.06
C ILE A 35 -25.38 -33.12 3.14
N ALA A 36 -24.26 -33.35 2.56
CA ALA A 36 -23.81 -34.70 2.20
C ALA A 36 -22.32 -34.84 2.49
N GLY A 37 -22.03 -35.52 3.59
CA GLY A 37 -20.69 -35.93 3.94
C GLY A 37 -20.25 -37.12 3.05
N VAL A 38 -19.00 -37.10 2.64
CA VAL A 38 -18.29 -38.29 2.19
C VAL A 38 -17.00 -38.39 2.99
N ALA A 39 -17.01 -39.32 3.93
CA ALA A 39 -15.83 -39.79 4.62
C ALA A 39 -15.13 -40.80 3.71
N VAL A 40 -13.88 -40.57 3.37
CA VAL A 40 -12.99 -41.61 2.83
C VAL A 40 -11.90 -41.87 3.85
N ALA A 41 -12.05 -43.00 4.52
CA ALA A 41 -10.99 -43.60 5.31
C ALA A 41 -10.08 -44.39 4.38
N THR A 42 -8.78 -44.11 4.41
CA THR A 42 -7.78 -45.06 3.92
C THR A 42 -6.82 -45.40 5.05
N THR A 43 -6.96 -46.65 5.48
CA THR A 43 -6.07 -47.36 6.38
C THR A 43 -4.84 -47.88 5.58
N GLY A 44 -3.72 -47.95 6.27
CA GLY A 44 -2.55 -48.75 5.82
C GLY A 44 -1.25 -48.02 6.07
N THR A 45 -0.30 -48.43 6.77
CA THR A 45 0.16 -49.70 7.37
C THR A 45 1.56 -49.37 7.90
N ASP A 46 1.87 -49.87 9.06
CA ASP A 46 3.15 -49.81 9.76
C ASP A 46 4.34 -50.27 8.92
N ALA A 47 5.49 -49.63 9.12
CA ALA A 47 6.78 -50.28 9.08
C ALA A 47 7.75 -49.68 10.07
N ALA A 48 7.92 -50.32 11.17
CA ALA A 48 8.99 -50.14 12.13
C ALA A 48 10.36 -50.43 11.50
N GLY A 49 11.32 -49.58 11.73
CA GLY A 49 12.72 -49.76 11.38
C GLY A 49 13.63 -49.23 12.48
N THR A 50 13.77 -50.00 13.53
CA THR A 50 14.78 -49.88 14.59
C THR A 50 16.16 -50.15 14.03
N ARG A 51 17.13 -49.29 14.22
CA ARG A 51 18.59 -49.58 14.32
C ARG A 51 19.29 -48.47 15.08
N THR A 52 19.56 -48.73 16.35
CA THR A 52 20.81 -49.13 17.02
C THR A 52 21.93 -48.05 16.99
N ALA A 53 22.21 -47.63 18.18
CA ALA A 53 23.30 -46.78 18.64
C ALA A 53 24.68 -47.34 18.20
N ALA A 54 25.59 -46.43 17.95
CA ALA A 54 27.02 -46.68 18.11
C ALA A 54 27.70 -45.45 18.73
N THR A 55 27.96 -45.58 19.99
CA THR A 55 28.88 -44.83 20.82
C THR A 55 30.31 -45.11 20.37
N SER A 56 31.10 -44.09 20.14
CA SER A 56 32.58 -44.20 20.30
C SER A 56 33.18 -42.79 20.45
N SER A 57 33.47 -42.44 21.66
CA SER A 57 34.68 -41.65 22.00
C SER A 57 35.83 -42.66 22.12
N PRO A 58 37.07 -42.32 21.74
CA PRO A 58 37.94 -41.84 22.79
C PRO A 58 39.10 -40.91 22.40
N SER A 59 39.61 -40.30 23.46
CA SER A 59 41.01 -40.08 23.79
C SER A 59 41.70 -38.84 23.27
N ALA A 60 41.96 -38.02 24.28
CA ALA A 60 43.01 -37.04 24.41
C ALA A 60 44.38 -37.57 23.98
N ARG A 61 45.13 -36.75 23.28
CA ARG A 61 46.59 -36.70 23.34
C ARG A 61 47.05 -35.27 23.51
N THR A 62 47.57 -35.04 24.66
CA THR A 62 48.42 -33.93 25.02
C THR A 62 49.80 -34.17 24.40
N ASP A 63 50.33 -33.22 23.72
CA ASP A 63 51.76 -33.10 23.57
C ASP A 63 52.18 -31.61 23.47
N PRO A 64 53.19 -31.18 24.20
CA PRO A 64 53.59 -29.78 24.25
C PRO A 64 54.82 -29.55 23.38
N GLY A 65 54.89 -28.41 22.77
CA GLY A 65 56.19 -27.98 22.29
C GLY A 65 56.25 -27.09 21.07
N ALA A 66 56.75 -25.96 21.31
CA ALA A 66 57.66 -25.20 20.47
C ALA A 66 57.13 -24.09 19.57
N ALA A 67 57.51 -22.92 20.00
CA ALA A 67 58.20 -21.89 19.24
C ALA A 67 57.36 -20.97 18.33
N ALA A 68 57.38 -19.77 18.78
CA ALA A 68 57.13 -18.53 18.07
C ALA A 68 57.70 -18.52 16.64
N ASN A 69 56.85 -18.16 15.71
CA ASN A 69 57.27 -17.36 14.58
C ASN A 69 56.15 -16.36 14.25
N GLY A 70 56.46 -15.11 14.49
CA GLY A 70 55.66 -14.01 14.02
C GLY A 70 55.66 -14.01 12.49
N SER A 71 54.51 -14.28 11.95
CA SER A 71 54.22 -14.00 10.54
C SER A 71 53.09 -13.01 10.54
N GLY A 72 53.33 -11.87 9.92
CA GLY A 72 52.40 -10.79 9.81
C GLY A 72 51.05 -11.31 9.37
N ALA A 73 50.09 -11.20 10.26
CA ALA A 73 48.74 -11.26 9.89
C ALA A 73 48.50 -10.12 8.90
N GLY A 74 48.48 -10.45 7.61
CA GLY A 74 47.99 -9.53 6.63
C GLY A 74 46.61 -9.08 7.12
N ASP A 75 46.47 -7.79 7.22
CA ASP A 75 45.23 -7.15 7.61
C ASP A 75 44.11 -7.54 6.61
N THR A 76 43.43 -8.62 6.89
CA THR A 76 42.22 -9.07 6.15
C THR A 76 40.97 -8.38 6.64
N SER A 77 41.10 -7.42 7.57
CA SER A 77 39.96 -6.70 8.15
C SER A 77 39.21 -5.88 7.09
N GLY A 78 39.86 -5.50 5.99
CA GLY A 78 39.22 -4.76 4.91
C GLY A 78 38.18 -5.54 4.11
N PHE A 79 38.13 -6.87 4.25
CA PHE A 79 37.16 -7.72 3.54
C PHE A 79 36.11 -8.37 4.47
N GLN A 80 36.23 -8.22 5.78
CA GLN A 80 35.41 -8.96 6.74
C GLN A 80 34.52 -8.09 7.60
N ASP A 81 34.58 -6.78 7.43
CA ASP A 81 33.68 -5.84 8.09
C ASP A 81 32.87 -5.09 7.02
N PRO A 82 31.81 -5.71 6.50
CA PRO A 82 30.83 -4.91 5.78
C PRO A 82 30.31 -3.90 6.81
N ALA A 83 30.52 -2.61 6.53
CA ALA A 83 29.95 -1.53 7.33
C ALA A 83 28.55 -1.94 7.74
N ALA A 84 28.28 -1.93 9.05
CA ALA A 84 26.99 -2.37 9.58
C ALA A 84 25.88 -1.81 8.70
N PRO A 85 24.96 -2.64 8.19
CA PRO A 85 23.94 -2.16 7.26
C PRO A 85 23.30 -0.94 7.91
N ALA A 86 23.26 0.17 7.19
CA ALA A 86 22.65 1.40 7.66
C ALA A 86 21.33 1.03 8.32
N ALA A 87 21.14 1.43 9.57
CA ALA A 87 19.94 1.08 10.33
C ALA A 87 18.74 1.43 9.44
N ARG A 88 17.92 0.42 9.11
CA ARG A 88 16.71 0.67 8.32
C ARG A 88 15.89 1.68 9.09
N SER A 89 15.58 2.80 8.45
CA SER A 89 14.70 3.80 9.06
C SER A 89 13.41 3.10 9.50
N THR A 90 13.05 3.25 10.76
CA THR A 90 11.76 2.82 11.30
C THR A 90 10.69 3.89 11.10
N ALA A 91 11.03 5.00 10.42
CA ALA A 91 10.12 6.07 10.14
C ALA A 91 8.96 5.57 9.28
N ARG A 92 7.73 5.96 9.67
CA ARG A 92 6.50 5.63 8.97
C ARG A 92 5.90 6.90 8.36
N PRO A 93 5.20 6.82 7.24
CA PRO A 93 4.48 7.96 6.72
C PRO A 93 3.30 8.27 7.66
N VAL A 94 3.06 9.56 7.90
CA VAL A 94 2.00 10.02 8.82
C VAL A 94 1.02 10.97 8.16
N ARG A 95 1.41 11.60 7.03
CA ARG A 95 0.57 12.55 6.31
C ARG A 95 0.95 12.59 4.83
N VAL A 96 -0.04 12.79 3.97
CA VAL A 96 0.15 13.13 2.57
C VAL A 96 -0.43 14.51 2.28
N GLU A 97 0.31 15.32 1.51
CA GLU A 97 -0.12 16.62 1.02
C GLU A 97 0.09 16.71 -0.49
N ILE A 98 -0.93 17.19 -1.21
CA ILE A 98 -0.92 17.35 -2.66
C ILE A 98 -1.47 18.73 -2.98
N PRO A 99 -0.60 19.77 -3.02
CA PRO A 99 -1.01 21.18 -3.13
C PRO A 99 -1.86 21.47 -4.37
N ALA A 100 -1.54 20.85 -5.51
CA ALA A 100 -2.22 21.07 -6.78
C ALA A 100 -3.74 20.82 -6.71
N ILE A 101 -4.17 19.85 -5.89
CA ILE A 101 -5.58 19.48 -5.71
C ILE A 101 -6.11 19.77 -4.30
N GLY A 102 -5.30 20.40 -3.44
CA GLY A 102 -5.69 20.83 -2.10
C GLY A 102 -5.87 19.69 -1.09
N VAL A 103 -5.26 18.53 -1.31
CA VAL A 103 -5.27 17.40 -0.38
C VAL A 103 -4.28 17.65 0.76
N SER A 104 -4.71 17.44 2.01
CA SER A 104 -3.87 17.38 3.21
C SER A 104 -4.53 16.40 4.18
N SER A 105 -4.05 15.15 4.19
CA SER A 105 -4.66 14.04 4.93
C SER A 105 -3.67 13.35 5.84
N GLY A 106 -4.10 12.95 7.04
CA GLY A 106 -3.43 11.91 7.81
C GLY A 106 -3.42 10.60 7.05
N LEU A 107 -2.52 9.68 7.42
CA LEU A 107 -2.43 8.36 6.80
C LEU A 107 -2.82 7.28 7.80
N GLU A 108 -3.81 6.47 7.43
CA GLU A 108 -4.13 5.21 8.09
C GLU A 108 -3.17 4.10 7.64
N ASP A 109 -3.00 3.08 8.47
CA ASP A 109 -2.28 1.86 8.07
C ASP A 109 -3.25 0.92 7.37
N LEU A 110 -3.03 0.66 6.08
CA LEU A 110 -3.85 -0.27 5.31
C LEU A 110 -3.24 -1.67 5.30
N GLY A 111 -4.08 -2.67 5.55
CA GLY A 111 -3.75 -4.08 5.45
C GLY A 111 -4.17 -4.69 4.11
N ARG A 112 -4.22 -6.03 4.11
CA ARG A 112 -4.78 -6.82 3.00
C ARG A 112 -6.08 -7.47 3.45
N GLY A 113 -7.10 -7.33 2.62
CA GLY A 113 -8.36 -8.04 2.78
C GLY A 113 -8.24 -9.55 2.59
N ALA A 114 -9.33 -10.25 2.83
CA ALA A 114 -9.37 -11.71 2.83
C ALA A 114 -9.08 -12.35 1.45
N ALA A 115 -9.34 -11.63 0.35
CA ALA A 115 -9.03 -12.07 -1.00
C ALA A 115 -7.65 -11.56 -1.49
N GLY A 116 -6.90 -10.85 -0.64
CA GLY A 116 -5.57 -10.32 -0.93
C GLY A 116 -5.55 -8.92 -1.56
N GLU A 117 -6.72 -8.30 -1.70
CA GLU A 117 -6.88 -6.90 -2.10
C GLU A 117 -6.35 -5.96 -1.01
N LEU A 118 -6.05 -4.72 -1.38
CA LEU A 118 -5.72 -3.67 -0.43
C LEU A 118 -7.01 -3.20 0.26
N ASP A 119 -7.04 -3.20 1.59
CA ASP A 119 -8.15 -2.64 2.35
C ASP A 119 -8.25 -1.12 2.10
N PRO A 120 -9.46 -0.57 1.97
CA PRO A 120 -9.64 0.88 1.87
C PRO A 120 -9.44 1.54 3.25
N PRO A 121 -9.16 2.87 3.31
CA PRO A 121 -9.25 3.61 4.56
C PRO A 121 -10.65 3.50 5.20
N GLU A 122 -10.72 3.55 6.53
CA GLU A 122 -11.99 3.53 7.27
C GLU A 122 -12.70 4.89 7.16
N ASP A 123 -11.95 5.99 7.18
CA ASP A 123 -12.45 7.36 7.06
C ASP A 123 -12.41 7.81 5.59
N TRP A 124 -13.55 8.32 5.08
CA TRP A 124 -13.68 8.83 3.71
C TRP A 124 -12.77 10.03 3.41
N ASP A 125 -12.48 10.83 4.43
CA ASP A 125 -11.64 12.02 4.32
C ASP A 125 -10.16 11.74 4.61
N SER A 126 -9.81 10.49 4.95
CA SER A 126 -8.45 10.01 5.18
C SER A 126 -7.92 9.20 4.00
N ALA A 127 -6.64 9.36 3.72
CA ALA A 127 -5.89 8.45 2.88
C ALA A 127 -5.21 7.36 3.76
N GLY A 128 -4.77 6.28 3.16
CA GLY A 128 -4.07 5.25 3.90
C GLY A 128 -2.85 4.71 3.14
N TRP A 129 -1.81 4.37 3.88
CA TRP A 129 -0.60 3.76 3.35
C TRP A 129 -0.62 2.24 3.52
N PHE A 130 -0.25 1.49 2.48
CA PHE A 130 -0.10 0.04 2.56
C PHE A 130 1.07 -0.33 3.50
N ALA A 131 0.76 -0.69 4.75
CA ALA A 131 1.72 -0.84 5.84
C ALA A 131 2.67 -2.04 5.69
N ASP A 132 2.24 -3.09 4.98
CA ASP A 132 3.08 -4.26 4.66
C ASP A 132 3.94 -4.04 3.41
N GLY A 133 3.81 -2.88 2.77
CA GLY A 133 4.53 -2.52 1.54
C GLY A 133 5.81 -1.73 1.78
N ILE A 134 6.24 -1.05 0.73
CA ILE A 134 7.44 -0.20 0.76
C ILE A 134 7.15 1.09 1.50
N VAL A 135 8.07 1.50 2.37
CA VAL A 135 8.03 2.81 3.06
C VAL A 135 8.38 3.91 2.06
N PRO A 136 7.62 5.02 1.99
CA PRO A 136 7.94 6.14 1.10
C PRO A 136 9.39 6.62 1.24
N GLY A 137 10.11 6.69 0.11
CA GLY A 137 11.53 7.04 0.06
C GLY A 137 12.48 5.84 0.06
N GLN A 138 12.02 4.62 0.31
CA GLN A 138 12.80 3.40 0.06
C GLN A 138 12.68 2.96 -1.39
N VAL A 139 13.66 2.15 -1.85
CA VAL A 139 13.67 1.59 -3.21
C VAL A 139 12.45 0.71 -3.43
N GLY A 140 11.71 0.99 -4.47
CA GLY A 140 10.45 0.35 -4.82
C GLY A 140 9.24 1.29 -4.70
N PRO A 141 8.04 0.82 -5.11
CA PRO A 141 6.82 1.62 -5.06
C PRO A 141 6.17 1.55 -3.66
N ALA A 142 6.05 2.69 -3.00
CA ALA A 142 5.14 2.87 -1.88
C ALA A 142 3.72 3.09 -2.40
N VAL A 143 2.70 2.59 -1.70
CA VAL A 143 1.31 2.69 -2.14
C VAL A 143 0.49 3.43 -1.10
N ILE A 144 -0.25 4.46 -1.54
CA ILE A 144 -1.23 5.20 -0.75
C ILE A 144 -2.56 5.12 -1.49
N ALA A 145 -3.62 4.71 -0.80
CA ALA A 145 -4.95 4.65 -1.36
C ALA A 145 -5.91 5.60 -0.63
N GLY A 146 -6.98 6.00 -1.30
CA GLY A 146 -8.02 6.84 -0.73
C GLY A 146 -9.31 6.75 -1.52
N HIS A 147 -10.40 7.12 -0.89
CA HIS A 147 -11.72 7.11 -1.51
C HIS A 147 -11.88 8.26 -2.53
N VAL A 148 -12.61 7.99 -3.62
CA VAL A 148 -13.02 9.04 -4.58
C VAL A 148 -14.22 9.82 -4.05
N ASP A 149 -15.18 9.14 -3.46
CA ASP A 149 -16.38 9.73 -2.88
C ASP A 149 -16.90 8.90 -1.70
N SER A 150 -17.88 9.46 -1.03
CA SER A 150 -18.70 8.80 -0.02
C SER A 150 -20.18 8.81 -0.48
N PRO A 151 -21.10 8.14 0.20
CA PRO A 151 -22.52 8.17 -0.15
C PRO A 151 -23.14 9.56 -0.24
N THR A 152 -22.50 10.58 0.35
CA THR A 152 -23.07 11.92 0.49
C THR A 152 -22.17 13.06 0.01
N SER A 153 -20.87 12.82 -0.23
CA SER A 153 -19.88 13.86 -0.56
C SER A 153 -18.68 13.34 -1.33
N ALA A 154 -17.91 14.25 -1.91
CA ALA A 154 -16.56 13.98 -2.37
C ALA A 154 -15.69 13.51 -1.19
N ALA A 155 -14.74 12.62 -1.45
CA ALA A 155 -13.80 12.08 -0.47
C ALA A 155 -12.35 12.57 -0.73
N VAL A 156 -11.39 12.05 0.03
CA VAL A 156 -10.00 12.54 0.04
C VAL A 156 -9.35 12.61 -1.33
N PHE A 157 -9.62 11.64 -2.23
CA PHE A 157 -9.02 11.59 -3.57
C PHE A 157 -10.02 11.89 -4.70
N PHE A 158 -11.09 12.62 -4.41
CA PHE A 158 -12.10 13.02 -5.40
C PHE A 158 -11.51 13.74 -6.62
N ARG A 159 -10.47 14.56 -6.40
CA ARG A 159 -9.82 15.36 -7.45
C ARG A 159 -8.49 14.76 -7.95
N LEU A 160 -8.24 13.46 -7.66
CA LEU A 160 -6.97 12.84 -8.03
C LEU A 160 -6.74 12.81 -9.55
N ASP A 161 -7.81 12.80 -10.34
CA ASP A 161 -7.76 12.83 -11.81
C ASP A 161 -7.34 14.18 -12.40
N GLU A 162 -7.29 15.25 -11.58
CA GLU A 162 -6.80 16.57 -12.00
C GLU A 162 -5.26 16.65 -11.98
N LEU A 163 -4.55 15.67 -11.39
CA LEU A 163 -3.10 15.68 -11.33
C LEU A 163 -2.48 15.49 -12.70
N VAL A 164 -1.44 16.29 -12.97
CA VAL A 164 -0.67 16.24 -14.20
C VAL A 164 0.81 16.00 -13.91
N ALA A 165 1.56 15.55 -14.91
CA ALA A 165 2.99 15.36 -14.79
C ALA A 165 3.68 16.66 -14.35
N GLY A 166 4.53 16.56 -13.32
CA GLY A 166 5.21 17.68 -12.70
C GLY A 166 4.61 18.17 -11.39
N ASP A 167 3.37 17.78 -11.04
CA ASP A 167 2.78 18.11 -9.74
C ASP A 167 3.52 17.40 -8.60
N GLU A 168 3.59 18.07 -7.45
CA GLU A 168 4.31 17.54 -6.28
C GLU A 168 3.36 16.86 -5.29
N ILE A 169 3.87 15.78 -4.69
CA ILE A 169 3.24 15.03 -3.61
C ILE A 169 4.23 14.98 -2.45
N HIS A 170 3.84 15.50 -1.29
CA HIS A 170 4.66 15.51 -0.09
C HIS A 170 4.16 14.47 0.90
N VAL A 171 5.07 13.60 1.35
CA VAL A 171 4.77 12.60 2.39
C VAL A 171 5.61 12.93 3.62
N ALA A 172 4.93 13.39 4.68
CA ALA A 172 5.57 13.63 5.97
C ALA A 172 5.76 12.30 6.70
N MET A 173 6.96 12.13 7.28
CA MET A 173 7.35 10.93 7.99
C MET A 173 7.35 11.16 9.51
N SER A 174 7.24 10.09 10.30
CA SER A 174 7.22 10.13 11.78
C SER A 174 8.51 10.62 12.43
N ASP A 175 9.61 10.65 11.68
CA ASP A 175 10.91 11.19 12.10
C ASP A 175 11.05 12.70 11.83
N GLY A 176 10.00 13.35 11.34
CA GLY A 176 9.97 14.77 10.99
C GLY A 176 10.53 15.10 9.60
N THR A 177 10.98 14.11 8.84
CA THR A 177 11.40 14.31 7.45
C THR A 177 10.20 14.34 6.50
N THR A 178 10.39 14.93 5.31
CA THR A 178 9.40 14.92 4.23
C THR A 178 10.02 14.27 3.00
N ARG A 179 9.28 13.41 2.33
CA ARG A 179 9.62 12.84 1.04
C ARG A 179 8.79 13.53 -0.02
N THR A 180 9.44 14.12 -1.02
CA THR A 180 8.75 14.78 -2.13
C THR A 180 8.85 13.91 -3.36
N PHE A 181 7.70 13.64 -3.95
CA PHE A 181 7.56 12.91 -5.22
C PHE A 181 6.98 13.85 -6.27
N THR A 182 7.39 13.64 -7.52
CA THR A 182 6.84 14.35 -8.68
C THR A 182 6.02 13.38 -9.50
N VAL A 183 4.81 13.77 -9.86
CA VAL A 183 3.92 12.99 -10.73
C VAL A 183 4.58 12.80 -12.10
N ASP A 184 4.68 11.57 -12.55
CA ASP A 184 5.09 11.17 -13.89
C ASP A 184 3.89 11.05 -14.83
N ARG A 185 2.91 10.24 -14.45
CA ARG A 185 1.70 9.96 -15.22
C ARG A 185 0.55 9.47 -14.37
N SER A 186 -0.64 9.48 -14.96
CA SER A 186 -1.82 8.82 -14.41
C SER A 186 -2.35 7.77 -15.40
N GLU A 187 -2.93 6.70 -14.88
CA GLU A 187 -3.48 5.59 -15.65
C GLU A 187 -4.83 5.15 -15.08
N ARG A 188 -5.82 4.93 -15.95
CA ARG A 188 -7.09 4.29 -15.60
C ARG A 188 -7.04 2.83 -15.98
N ALA A 189 -7.39 1.95 -15.06
CA ALA A 189 -7.39 0.52 -15.28
C ALA A 189 -8.67 -0.12 -14.74
N ALA A 190 -9.29 -0.98 -15.54
CA ALA A 190 -10.41 -1.77 -15.06
C ALA A 190 -9.98 -2.64 -13.88
N LYS A 191 -10.81 -2.76 -12.84
CA LYS A 191 -10.50 -3.61 -11.66
C LYS A 191 -10.27 -5.07 -12.05
N SER A 192 -10.93 -5.55 -13.10
CA SER A 192 -10.74 -6.89 -13.66
C SER A 192 -9.40 -7.11 -14.39
N ALA A 193 -8.71 -6.02 -14.74
CA ALA A 193 -7.42 -6.01 -15.43
C ALA A 193 -6.41 -5.06 -14.73
N PHE A 194 -6.43 -5.04 -13.41
CA PHE A 194 -5.58 -4.16 -12.61
C PHE A 194 -4.09 -4.47 -12.84
N PRO A 195 -3.24 -3.45 -13.11
CA PRO A 195 -1.83 -3.63 -13.43
C PRO A 195 -0.99 -3.91 -12.18
N THR A 196 -1.21 -5.06 -11.55
CA THR A 196 -0.59 -5.44 -10.26
C THR A 196 0.93 -5.35 -10.27
N SER A 197 1.58 -5.75 -11.39
CA SER A 197 3.03 -5.69 -11.52
C SER A 197 3.57 -4.25 -11.53
N ASP A 198 2.86 -3.31 -12.12
CA ASP A 198 3.30 -1.92 -12.25
C ASP A 198 3.04 -1.13 -10.96
N VAL A 199 2.06 -1.58 -10.18
CA VAL A 199 1.69 -0.95 -8.90
C VAL A 199 2.50 -1.50 -7.74
N TYR A 200 2.65 -2.83 -7.62
CA TYR A 200 3.27 -3.49 -6.47
C TYR A 200 4.59 -4.19 -6.78
N GLY A 201 4.97 -4.28 -8.06
CA GLY A 201 6.19 -4.94 -8.49
C GLY A 201 7.45 -4.18 -8.09
N SER A 202 8.60 -4.83 -8.21
CA SER A 202 9.89 -4.20 -7.87
C SER A 202 10.21 -3.06 -8.84
N ALA A 203 10.71 -1.94 -8.30
CA ALA A 203 11.24 -0.81 -9.06
C ALA A 203 12.68 -0.51 -8.61
N PRO A 204 13.56 -0.02 -9.51
CA PRO A 204 14.96 0.22 -9.17
C PRO A 204 15.18 1.51 -8.35
N THR A 205 14.18 2.38 -8.29
CA THR A 205 14.21 3.67 -7.59
C THR A 205 13.04 3.80 -6.64
N PRO A 206 13.13 4.71 -5.64
CA PRO A 206 11.98 5.03 -4.81
C PRO A 206 10.86 5.67 -5.62
N GLN A 207 9.66 5.10 -5.52
CA GLN A 207 8.47 5.54 -6.25
C GLN A 207 7.27 5.61 -5.32
N LEU A 208 6.22 6.33 -5.76
CA LEU A 208 4.94 6.40 -5.09
C LEU A 208 3.82 6.04 -6.07
N ARG A 209 2.80 5.37 -5.56
CA ARG A 209 1.53 5.12 -6.26
C ARG A 209 0.40 5.70 -5.42
N LEU A 210 -0.42 6.57 -6.00
CA LEU A 210 -1.70 6.95 -5.41
C LEU A 210 -2.80 6.21 -6.14
N ILE A 211 -3.78 5.66 -5.39
CA ILE A 211 -4.84 4.84 -5.96
C ILE A 211 -6.19 5.31 -5.43
N THR A 212 -7.16 5.45 -6.32
CA THR A 212 -8.56 5.67 -5.97
C THR A 212 -9.47 4.88 -6.91
N CYS A 213 -10.74 4.78 -6.56
CA CYS A 213 -11.78 4.25 -7.45
C CYS A 213 -12.07 5.22 -8.60
N ASP A 214 -12.46 4.69 -9.78
CA ASP A 214 -12.78 5.47 -10.97
C ASP A 214 -13.75 4.68 -11.87
N GLY A 215 -14.19 5.32 -12.97
CA GLY A 215 -15.09 4.72 -13.94
C GLY A 215 -16.56 4.83 -13.55
N THR A 216 -17.34 3.82 -13.89
CA THR A 216 -18.79 3.80 -13.62
C THR A 216 -19.08 3.13 -12.28
N PHE A 217 -19.92 3.75 -11.45
CA PHE A 217 -20.43 3.11 -10.25
C PHE A 217 -21.48 2.06 -10.62
N ASP A 218 -21.19 0.80 -10.36
CA ASP A 218 -22.13 -0.30 -10.56
C ASP A 218 -23.01 -0.48 -9.32
N THR A 219 -24.26 -0.11 -9.42
CA THR A 219 -25.23 -0.18 -8.33
C THR A 219 -25.59 -1.62 -7.92
N ALA A 220 -25.34 -2.61 -8.78
CA ALA A 220 -25.61 -4.01 -8.47
C ALA A 220 -24.53 -4.60 -7.54
N THR A 221 -23.28 -4.18 -7.71
CA THR A 221 -22.16 -4.64 -6.89
C THR A 221 -21.79 -3.66 -5.79
N GLY A 222 -22.22 -2.38 -5.91
CA GLY A 222 -21.85 -1.31 -4.98
C GLY A 222 -20.42 -0.82 -5.15
N HIS A 223 -19.80 -1.04 -6.31
CA HIS A 223 -18.41 -0.69 -6.58
C HIS A 223 -18.22 0.04 -7.91
N TYR A 224 -17.18 0.85 -7.99
CA TYR A 224 -16.68 1.40 -9.24
C TYR A 224 -16.04 0.32 -10.11
N THR A 225 -16.13 0.46 -11.43
CA THR A 225 -15.59 -0.52 -12.40
C THR A 225 -14.09 -0.45 -12.53
N ASP A 226 -13.49 0.71 -12.29
CA ASP A 226 -12.10 1.01 -12.58
C ASP A 226 -11.38 1.55 -11.33
N ASN A 227 -10.06 1.68 -11.45
CA ASN A 227 -9.22 2.47 -10.56
C ASN A 227 -8.46 3.52 -11.38
N LEU A 228 -8.21 4.67 -10.75
CA LEU A 228 -7.22 5.63 -11.19
C LEU A 228 -5.94 5.41 -10.39
N ILE A 229 -4.81 5.32 -11.08
CA ILE A 229 -3.48 5.13 -10.50
C ILE A 229 -2.60 6.30 -10.93
N VAL A 230 -2.04 7.02 -9.98
CA VAL A 230 -1.03 8.06 -10.22
C VAL A 230 0.33 7.49 -9.90
N PHE A 231 1.26 7.63 -10.83
CA PHE A 231 2.66 7.21 -10.72
C PHE A 231 3.53 8.43 -10.47
N ALA A 232 4.39 8.36 -9.45
CA ALA A 232 5.28 9.45 -9.12
C ALA A 232 6.65 8.92 -8.68
N ASP A 233 7.70 9.68 -8.96
CA ASP A 233 9.09 9.38 -8.65
C ASP A 233 9.60 10.29 -7.53
N LEU A 234 10.47 9.77 -6.66
CA LEU A 234 11.10 10.55 -5.60
C LEU A 234 12.02 11.61 -6.19
N THR A 235 11.81 12.87 -5.81
CA THR A 235 12.64 14.02 -6.23
C THR A 235 13.48 14.58 -5.09
N SER A 236 13.01 14.51 -3.84
CA SER A 236 13.79 14.88 -2.66
C SER A 236 13.34 14.17 -1.39
N GLY A 237 14.27 14.00 -0.42
CA GLY A 237 13.94 13.37 0.84
C GLY A 237 15.11 13.16 1.80
#